data_03c31d509814ed15fe1791b8b17b1ec6
#
_entry.id   03c31d509814ed15fe1791b8b17b1ec6
#
_cell.length_a   1.000
_cell.length_b   1.000
_cell.length_c   1.000
_cell.angle_alpha   90.00
_cell.angle_beta   90.00
_cell.angle_gamma   90.00
#
_symmetry.space_group_name_H-M   'P 1'
#
loop_
_entity.id
_entity.type
_entity.pdbx_description
1 polymer ?
#
loop_
_entity_poly.entity_id
_entity_poly.type
_entity_poly.pdbx_seq_one_letter_code
_entity_poly.pdbx_strand_id
1 'polypeptide(L)'
;MDRKLITLNFGMEQVCNDVLARCYVVSQGMLDEAQKDIRANIESPDSDETRSIINRAVTEAIGNIKLAAQRYLTTGRVEDNNNLERLVKGTRKYAYTDNKNGTWTEVVTTTIDGEESETTATVNKAGKDREENIYETVTLNLEIPNWNVAVTDALKSHCHRYIVDYVMSQFLMDQFADKAGTYGESATADYNNIKSDLLSRDNYTLRRPSFT
;
A
#
# COMPACT_ATOMS: atom_id res chain seq x y z
N MET A 1 7.94 -30.84 -10.84
CA MET A 1 7.56 -29.94 -9.77
C MET A 1 6.62 -28.91 -10.34
N ASP A 2 5.40 -28.88 -9.88
CA ASP A 2 4.41 -27.91 -10.32
C ASP A 2 4.75 -26.54 -9.71
N ARG A 3 5.02 -25.55 -10.57
CA ARG A 3 5.27 -24.18 -10.14
C ARG A 3 3.99 -23.38 -10.31
N LYS A 4 3.53 -22.76 -9.24
CA LYS A 4 2.35 -21.88 -9.29
C LYS A 4 2.80 -20.43 -9.33
N LEU A 5 2.23 -19.67 -10.26
CA LEU A 5 2.37 -18.23 -10.35
C LEU A 5 1.41 -17.56 -9.35
N ILE A 6 1.95 -16.71 -8.51
CA ILE A 6 1.21 -15.94 -7.51
C ILE A 6 1.45 -14.47 -7.77
N THR A 7 0.39 -13.71 -7.89
CA THR A 7 0.46 -12.26 -8.05
C THR A 7 0.02 -11.57 -6.76
N LEU A 8 0.90 -10.78 -6.17
CA LEU A 8 0.63 -9.91 -5.04
C LEU A 8 0.47 -8.49 -5.54
N ASN A 9 -0.71 -7.91 -5.36
CA ASN A 9 -0.99 -6.52 -5.72
C ASN A 9 -1.14 -5.69 -4.44
N PHE A 10 -0.42 -4.58 -4.37
CA PHE A 10 -0.49 -3.62 -3.28
C PHE A 10 -0.99 -2.29 -3.83
N GLY A 11 -2.24 -1.94 -3.53
CA GLY A 11 -2.81 -0.62 -3.85
C GLY A 11 -2.27 0.42 -2.89
N MET A 12 -1.54 1.39 -3.38
CA MET A 12 -0.96 2.46 -2.55
C MET A 12 -2.03 3.36 -1.94
N GLU A 13 -3.17 3.49 -2.58
CA GLU A 13 -4.33 4.18 -1.99
C GLU A 13 -4.76 3.55 -0.66
N GLN A 14 -4.91 2.23 -0.61
CA GLN A 14 -5.28 1.51 0.61
C GLN A 14 -4.21 1.65 1.69
N VAL A 15 -2.93 1.53 1.32
CA VAL A 15 -1.81 1.74 2.25
C VAL A 15 -1.85 3.14 2.85
N CYS A 16 -2.00 4.18 2.02
CA CYS A 16 -2.09 5.57 2.48
C CYS A 16 -3.28 5.79 3.40
N ASN A 17 -4.47 5.27 3.03
CA ASN A 17 -5.66 5.41 3.85
C ASN A 17 -5.51 4.73 5.22
N ASP A 18 -4.89 3.55 5.28
CA ASP A 18 -4.64 2.85 6.54
C ASP A 18 -3.59 3.58 7.41
N VAL A 19 -2.55 4.15 6.80
CA VAL A 19 -1.57 5.00 7.50
C VAL A 19 -2.26 6.23 8.08
N LEU A 20 -3.07 6.95 7.29
CA LEU A 20 -3.81 8.13 7.75
C LEU A 20 -4.78 7.80 8.87
N ALA A 21 -5.52 6.69 8.76
CA ALA A 21 -6.43 6.23 9.81
C ALA A 21 -5.68 5.94 11.12
N ARG A 22 -4.51 5.32 11.06
CA ARG A 22 -3.68 5.06 12.25
C ARG A 22 -3.07 6.34 12.82
N CYS A 23 -2.62 7.26 11.97
CA CYS A 23 -2.17 8.60 12.39
C CYS A 23 -3.28 9.31 13.18
N TYR A 24 -4.51 9.29 12.67
CA TYR A 24 -5.66 9.86 13.37
C TYR A 24 -5.88 9.21 14.75
N VAL A 25 -5.84 7.88 14.82
CA VAL A 25 -6.01 7.16 16.11
C VAL A 25 -4.89 7.52 17.10
N VAL A 26 -3.64 7.59 16.63
CA VAL A 26 -2.50 7.99 17.47
C VAL A 26 -2.67 9.42 17.96
N SER A 27 -3.09 10.36 17.09
CA SER A 27 -3.32 11.76 17.45
C SER A 27 -4.41 11.93 18.52
N GLN A 28 -5.46 11.13 18.45
CA GLN A 28 -6.55 11.15 19.47
C GLN A 28 -6.08 10.69 20.86
N GLY A 29 -5.03 9.87 20.92
CA GLY A 29 -4.42 9.45 22.21
C GLY A 29 -3.51 10.51 22.84
N MET A 30 -3.20 11.60 22.14
CA MET A 30 -2.35 12.69 22.62
C MET A 30 -3.23 13.78 23.27
N LEU A 31 -3.39 13.70 24.58
CA LEU A 31 -4.26 14.62 25.36
C LEU A 31 -3.52 15.83 25.91
N ASP A 32 -2.18 15.83 25.85
CA ASP A 32 -1.35 16.83 26.50
C ASP A 32 -1.20 18.09 25.61
N GLU A 33 -1.44 19.28 26.18
CA GLU A 33 -1.27 20.55 25.45
C GLU A 33 0.17 20.77 24.96
N ALA A 34 1.14 20.20 25.67
CA ALA A 34 2.55 20.25 25.25
C ALA A 34 2.83 19.46 23.94
N GLN A 35 1.91 18.56 23.55
CA GLN A 35 2.01 17.73 22.34
C GLN A 35 1.14 18.26 21.19
N LYS A 36 0.55 19.45 21.32
CA LYS A 36 -0.41 20.00 20.36
C LYS A 36 0.16 20.13 18.94
N ASP A 37 1.40 20.57 18.83
CA ASP A 37 2.07 20.74 17.52
C ASP A 37 2.40 19.37 16.90
N ILE A 38 2.86 18.42 17.71
CA ILE A 38 3.13 17.03 17.29
C ILE A 38 1.81 16.38 16.84
N ARG A 39 0.75 16.55 17.62
CA ARG A 39 -0.58 16.07 17.29
C ARG A 39 -1.07 16.60 15.95
N ALA A 40 -0.94 17.90 15.70
CA ALA A 40 -1.36 18.53 14.44
C ALA A 40 -0.59 17.96 13.23
N ASN A 41 0.71 17.72 13.39
CA ASN A 41 1.54 17.14 12.34
C ASN A 41 1.17 15.66 12.04
N ILE A 42 0.77 14.89 13.07
CA ILE A 42 0.34 13.50 12.90
C ILE A 42 -1.10 13.43 12.34
N GLU A 43 -1.99 14.33 12.76
CA GLU A 43 -3.40 14.35 12.33
C GLU A 43 -3.56 14.74 10.86
N SER A 44 -2.69 15.59 10.35
CA SER A 44 -2.72 16.05 8.95
C SER A 44 -1.32 15.97 8.33
N PRO A 45 -0.86 14.77 7.95
CA PRO A 45 0.45 14.56 7.36
C PRO A 45 0.51 15.02 5.89
N ASP A 46 0.07 16.24 5.62
CA ASP A 46 -0.14 16.76 4.26
C ASP A 46 1.03 17.62 3.75
N SER A 47 2.09 17.80 4.57
CA SER A 47 3.29 18.51 4.14
C SER A 47 4.10 17.66 3.16
N ASP A 48 4.78 18.31 2.21
CA ASP A 48 5.66 17.65 1.24
C ASP A 48 6.76 16.83 1.93
N GLU A 49 7.22 17.28 3.08
CA GLU A 49 8.23 16.60 3.90
C GLU A 49 7.69 15.29 4.46
N THR A 50 6.49 15.29 5.02
CA THR A 50 5.82 14.11 5.54
C THR A 50 5.53 13.10 4.44
N ARG A 51 5.04 13.56 3.28
CA ARG A 51 4.82 12.71 2.10
C ARG A 51 6.12 12.06 1.64
N SER A 52 7.23 12.77 1.65
CA SER A 52 8.54 12.23 1.31
C SER A 52 8.99 11.12 2.25
N ILE A 53 8.76 11.28 3.57
CA ILE A 53 9.05 10.24 4.57
C ILE A 53 8.20 8.99 4.31
N ILE A 54 6.89 9.16 4.10
CA ILE A 54 5.97 8.06 3.80
C ILE A 54 6.39 7.33 2.52
N ASN A 55 6.66 8.06 1.44
CA ASN A 55 7.08 7.47 0.17
C ASN A 55 8.36 6.63 0.31
N ARG A 56 9.37 7.16 1.01
CA ARG A 56 10.61 6.45 1.27
C ARG A 56 10.37 5.18 2.10
N ALA A 57 9.59 5.29 3.18
CA ALA A 57 9.30 4.16 4.04
C ALA A 57 8.52 3.05 3.32
N VAL A 58 7.55 3.40 2.46
CA VAL A 58 6.84 2.43 1.61
C VAL A 58 7.79 1.73 0.65
N THR A 59 8.69 2.49 0.00
CA THR A 59 9.68 1.94 -0.93
C THR A 59 10.61 0.94 -0.23
N GLU A 60 11.09 1.29 0.96
CA GLU A 60 11.93 0.41 1.78
C GLU A 60 11.17 -0.85 2.23
N ALA A 61 9.92 -0.71 2.68
CA ALA A 61 9.09 -1.85 3.08
C ALA A 61 8.89 -2.84 1.92
N ILE A 62 8.56 -2.35 0.73
CA ILE A 62 8.41 -3.18 -0.46
C ILE A 62 9.75 -3.81 -0.87
N GLY A 63 10.85 -3.08 -0.76
CA GLY A 63 12.20 -3.61 -0.96
C GLY A 63 12.50 -4.79 -0.04
N ASN A 64 12.12 -4.71 1.24
CA ASN A 64 12.28 -5.78 2.20
C ASN A 64 11.41 -7.01 1.87
N ILE A 65 10.16 -6.80 1.41
CA ILE A 65 9.31 -7.91 0.93
C ILE A 65 9.94 -8.57 -0.30
N LYS A 66 10.43 -7.79 -1.27
CA LYS A 66 11.15 -8.31 -2.46
C LYS A 66 12.36 -9.14 -2.03
N LEU A 67 13.13 -8.67 -1.05
CA LEU A 67 14.28 -9.39 -0.53
C LEU A 67 13.87 -10.73 0.12
N ALA A 68 12.80 -10.73 0.93
CA ALA A 68 12.28 -11.97 1.52
C ALA A 68 11.80 -12.97 0.46
N ALA A 69 11.20 -12.47 -0.62
CA ALA A 69 10.67 -13.26 -1.72
C ALA A 69 11.69 -13.53 -2.86
N GLN A 70 12.92 -13.06 -2.75
CA GLN A 70 13.93 -13.03 -3.83
C GLN A 70 14.08 -14.35 -4.59
N ARG A 71 13.98 -15.49 -3.90
CA ARG A 71 14.13 -16.83 -4.51
C ARG A 71 12.95 -17.21 -5.42
N TYR A 72 11.84 -16.50 -5.32
CA TYR A 72 10.58 -16.79 -5.99
C TYR A 72 10.17 -15.73 -6.98
N LEU A 73 10.84 -14.57 -6.98
CA LEU A 73 10.55 -13.50 -7.94
C LEU A 73 10.85 -14.00 -9.35
N THR A 74 9.91 -13.78 -10.26
CA THR A 74 10.10 -14.09 -11.68
C THR A 74 10.98 -13.02 -12.29
N THR A 75 12.21 -13.37 -12.64
CA THR A 75 13.10 -12.48 -13.38
C THR A 75 12.70 -12.45 -14.85
N GLY A 76 12.41 -11.27 -15.40
CA GLY A 76 12.29 -11.03 -16.84
C GLY A 76 10.90 -11.04 -17.45
N ARG A 77 9.81 -11.10 -16.66
CA ARG A 77 8.42 -11.03 -17.15
C ARG A 77 7.59 -9.86 -16.61
N VAL A 78 8.16 -9.05 -15.78
CA VAL A 78 7.45 -7.91 -15.22
C VAL A 78 8.21 -6.68 -15.66
N GLU A 79 7.55 -5.84 -16.40
CA GLU A 79 7.83 -4.42 -16.35
C GLU A 79 7.82 -4.08 -14.87
N ASP A 80 8.98 -3.83 -14.32
CA ASP A 80 9.15 -3.38 -12.93
C ASP A 80 8.72 -1.91 -12.92
N ASN A 81 7.42 -1.67 -13.20
CA ASN A 81 6.76 -0.39 -13.10
C ASN A 81 6.62 0.04 -11.63
N ASN A 82 7.47 -0.51 -10.78
CA ASN A 82 7.60 -0.13 -9.39
C ASN A 82 8.42 1.17 -9.28
N ASN A 83 8.08 2.16 -10.07
CA ASN A 83 8.59 3.51 -9.86
C ASN A 83 7.88 4.12 -8.65
N LEU A 84 8.36 3.75 -7.46
CA LEU A 84 7.87 4.24 -6.18
C LEU A 84 8.52 5.59 -5.79
N GLU A 85 9.07 6.33 -6.75
CA GLU A 85 9.50 7.70 -6.48
C GLU A 85 8.35 8.55 -5.95
N ARG A 86 7.11 8.13 -6.27
CA ARG A 86 5.89 8.76 -5.76
C ARG A 86 4.76 7.74 -5.61
N LEU A 87 3.94 7.89 -4.58
CA LEU A 87 2.75 7.05 -4.38
C LEU A 87 1.57 7.51 -5.24
N VAL A 88 1.50 8.79 -5.54
CA VAL A 88 0.48 9.41 -6.38
C VAL A 88 1.06 9.63 -7.78
N LYS A 89 0.50 8.97 -8.78
CA LYS A 89 0.93 9.09 -10.18
C LYS A 89 0.17 10.16 -10.96
N GLY A 90 -0.92 10.65 -10.43
CA GLY A 90 -1.73 11.66 -11.09
C GLY A 90 -2.94 12.09 -10.28
N THR A 91 -3.78 12.90 -10.91
CA THR A 91 -5.03 13.41 -10.33
C THR A 91 -6.18 13.25 -11.29
N ARG A 92 -7.40 13.20 -10.77
CA ARG A 92 -8.64 13.20 -11.53
C ARG A 92 -9.55 14.29 -10.99
N LYS A 93 -9.89 15.25 -11.84
CA LYS A 93 -10.78 16.37 -11.53
C LYS A 93 -12.13 16.14 -12.18
N TYR A 94 -13.18 16.36 -11.40
CA TYR A 94 -14.58 16.27 -11.84
C TYR A 94 -15.19 17.67 -11.81
N ALA A 95 -15.76 18.11 -12.91
CA ALA A 95 -16.49 19.36 -13.02
C ALA A 95 -17.86 19.11 -13.64
N TYR A 96 -18.89 19.84 -13.18
CA TYR A 96 -20.27 19.66 -13.62
C TYR A 96 -20.85 20.98 -14.14
N THR A 97 -21.44 20.95 -15.33
CA THR A 97 -22.11 22.12 -15.95
C THR A 97 -23.58 21.79 -16.21
N ASP A 98 -24.48 22.68 -15.76
CA ASP A 98 -25.92 22.54 -16.00
C ASP A 98 -26.28 22.84 -17.45
N ASN A 99 -26.90 21.87 -18.13
CA ASN A 99 -27.36 22.03 -19.54
C ASN A 99 -28.70 22.73 -19.64
N LYS A 100 -29.33 23.14 -18.53
CA LYS A 100 -30.65 23.85 -18.49
C LYS A 100 -31.82 23.05 -19.07
N ASN A 101 -31.66 21.76 -19.27
CA ASN A 101 -32.67 20.82 -19.78
C ASN A 101 -32.95 19.67 -18.84
N GLY A 102 -32.52 19.77 -17.56
CA GLY A 102 -32.64 18.74 -16.57
C GLY A 102 -31.50 17.69 -16.60
N THR A 103 -30.49 17.92 -17.43
CA THR A 103 -29.26 17.11 -17.46
C THR A 103 -28.04 17.97 -17.16
N TRP A 104 -26.93 17.33 -16.84
CA TRP A 104 -25.64 17.95 -16.54
C TRP A 104 -24.56 17.35 -17.43
N THR A 105 -23.60 18.18 -17.81
CA THR A 105 -22.37 17.72 -18.45
C THR A 105 -21.33 17.49 -17.36
N GLU A 106 -20.87 16.24 -17.20
CA GLU A 106 -19.72 15.88 -16.37
C GLU A 106 -18.47 15.92 -17.25
N VAL A 107 -17.47 16.67 -16.82
CA VAL A 107 -16.14 16.71 -17.43
C VAL A 107 -15.17 16.12 -16.43
N VAL A 108 -14.47 15.07 -16.85
CA VAL A 108 -13.45 14.41 -16.04
C VAL A 108 -12.10 14.63 -16.69
N THR A 109 -11.28 15.47 -16.07
CA THR A 109 -9.90 15.71 -16.49
C THR A 109 -8.98 14.79 -15.68
N THR A 110 -8.27 13.91 -16.35
CA THR A 110 -7.30 12.98 -15.75
C THR A 110 -5.90 13.40 -16.15
N THR A 111 -5.05 13.68 -15.18
CA THR A 111 -3.64 14.02 -15.38
C THR A 111 -2.79 12.88 -14.82
N ILE A 112 -2.04 12.18 -15.66
CA ILE A 112 -1.10 11.10 -15.28
C ILE A 112 0.26 11.43 -15.88
N ASP A 113 1.30 11.44 -15.05
CA ASP A 113 2.68 11.71 -15.46
C ASP A 113 2.86 13.07 -16.21
N GLY A 114 1.94 14.02 -15.92
CA GLY A 114 1.91 15.33 -16.59
C GLY A 114 1.15 15.34 -17.91
N GLU A 115 0.66 14.19 -18.38
CA GLU A 115 -0.21 14.12 -19.55
C GLU A 115 -1.69 14.25 -19.14
N GLU A 116 -2.40 15.15 -19.79
CA GLU A 116 -3.83 15.39 -19.54
C GLU A 116 -4.69 14.66 -20.57
N SER A 117 -5.74 14.02 -20.08
CA SER A 117 -6.82 13.46 -20.89
C SER A 117 -8.17 13.93 -20.34
N GLU A 118 -9.11 14.25 -21.23
CA GLU A 118 -10.44 14.70 -20.86
C GLU A 118 -11.49 13.75 -21.40
N THR A 119 -12.47 13.42 -20.57
CA THR A 119 -13.67 12.68 -20.96
C THR A 119 -14.90 13.45 -20.53
N THR A 120 -15.91 13.48 -21.41
CA THR A 120 -17.16 14.20 -21.17
C THR A 120 -18.33 13.24 -21.23
N ALA A 121 -19.23 13.33 -20.27
CA ALA A 121 -20.45 12.52 -20.21
C ALA A 121 -21.67 13.39 -19.85
N THR A 122 -22.85 13.00 -20.36
CA THR A 122 -24.11 13.62 -19.92
C THR A 122 -24.71 12.77 -18.81
N VAL A 123 -25.00 13.39 -17.65
CA VAL A 123 -25.54 12.75 -16.47
C VAL A 123 -26.85 13.39 -16.03
N ASN A 124 -27.72 12.61 -15.40
CA ASN A 124 -29.04 13.08 -14.96
C ASN A 124 -28.99 13.84 -13.63
N LYS A 125 -27.83 13.86 -12.96
CA LYS A 125 -27.65 14.53 -11.67
C LYS A 125 -26.21 15.03 -11.56
N ALA A 126 -26.03 16.28 -11.17
CA ALA A 126 -24.70 16.79 -10.86
C ALA A 126 -24.10 16.12 -9.64
N GLY A 127 -22.82 15.77 -9.71
CA GLY A 127 -21.99 15.54 -8.54
C GLY A 127 -21.50 16.87 -7.94
N LYS A 128 -20.59 16.78 -6.97
CA LYS A 128 -19.79 17.92 -6.53
C LYS A 128 -18.49 17.95 -7.31
N ASP A 129 -18.06 19.14 -7.68
CA ASP A 129 -16.71 19.35 -8.17
C ASP A 129 -15.74 18.83 -7.13
N ARG A 130 -14.83 17.95 -7.54
CA ARG A 130 -13.86 17.31 -6.64
C ARG A 130 -12.60 16.95 -7.39
N GLU A 131 -11.53 16.79 -6.64
CA GLU A 131 -10.26 16.28 -7.12
C GLU A 131 -9.90 15.02 -6.33
N GLU A 132 -9.49 13.97 -7.02
CA GLU A 132 -9.08 12.69 -6.46
C GLU A 132 -7.66 12.37 -6.91
N ASN A 133 -6.84 11.83 -5.99
CA ASN A 133 -5.53 11.32 -6.34
C ASN A 133 -5.64 9.95 -7.02
N ILE A 134 -4.80 9.73 -8.02
CA ILE A 134 -4.61 8.42 -8.66
C ILE A 134 -3.34 7.82 -8.08
N TYR A 135 -3.46 6.70 -7.37
CA TYR A 135 -2.34 6.06 -6.69
C TYR A 135 -1.71 4.98 -7.53
N GLU A 136 -0.43 4.72 -7.26
CA GLU A 136 0.30 3.60 -7.83
C GLU A 136 -0.21 2.26 -7.28
N THR A 137 0.00 1.20 -8.07
CA THR A 137 -0.20 -0.18 -7.63
C THR A 137 1.09 -0.95 -7.85
N VAL A 138 1.61 -1.52 -6.78
CA VAL A 138 2.79 -2.38 -6.85
C VAL A 138 2.36 -3.83 -7.04
N THR A 139 2.92 -4.48 -8.06
CA THR A 139 2.66 -5.88 -8.38
C THR A 139 3.92 -6.70 -8.22
N LEU A 140 3.89 -7.75 -7.41
CA LEU A 140 4.94 -8.74 -7.30
C LEU A 140 4.45 -10.08 -7.84
N ASN A 141 5.17 -10.65 -8.80
CA ASN A 141 4.91 -11.97 -9.35
C ASN A 141 5.92 -12.98 -8.80
N LEU A 142 5.41 -14.03 -8.17
CA LEU A 142 6.20 -15.07 -7.52
C LEU A 142 5.92 -16.41 -8.18
N GLU A 143 6.96 -17.17 -8.51
CA GLU A 143 6.86 -18.57 -8.92
C GLU A 143 7.31 -19.48 -7.77
N ILE A 144 6.33 -20.08 -7.07
CA ILE A 144 6.63 -20.91 -5.90
C ILE A 144 6.32 -22.38 -6.22
N PRO A 145 7.32 -23.29 -6.08
CA PRO A 145 7.08 -24.71 -6.29
C PRO A 145 6.20 -25.29 -5.18
N ASN A 146 5.21 -26.09 -5.56
CA ASN A 146 4.24 -26.75 -4.66
C ASN A 146 3.60 -25.78 -3.64
N TRP A 147 3.21 -24.61 -4.11
CA TRP A 147 2.61 -23.57 -3.28
C TRP A 147 1.28 -24.01 -2.66
N ASN A 148 1.12 -23.76 -1.36
CA ASN A 148 -0.15 -23.92 -0.68
C ASN A 148 -1.04 -22.68 -0.92
N VAL A 149 -2.02 -22.84 -1.80
CA VAL A 149 -2.94 -21.75 -2.20
C VAL A 149 -3.72 -21.19 -1.01
N ALA A 150 -4.00 -21.99 0.01
CA ALA A 150 -4.72 -21.55 1.20
C ALA A 150 -3.98 -20.44 2.00
N VAL A 151 -2.66 -20.32 1.79
CA VAL A 151 -1.83 -19.31 2.48
C VAL A 151 -1.76 -17.98 1.70
N THR A 152 -2.28 -17.93 0.47
CA THR A 152 -2.13 -16.74 -0.40
C THR A 152 -2.73 -15.48 0.23
N ASP A 153 -3.92 -15.58 0.81
CA ASP A 153 -4.58 -14.41 1.41
C ASP A 153 -3.92 -13.99 2.72
N ALA A 154 -3.39 -14.95 3.49
CA ALA A 154 -2.59 -14.66 4.67
C ALA A 154 -1.31 -13.90 4.29
N LEU A 155 -0.59 -14.37 3.27
CA LEU A 155 0.61 -13.71 2.76
C LEU A 155 0.32 -12.26 2.31
N LYS A 156 -0.77 -12.04 1.56
CA LYS A 156 -1.20 -10.69 1.15
C LYS A 156 -1.47 -9.80 2.36
N SER A 157 -2.21 -10.32 3.35
CA SER A 157 -2.55 -9.59 4.58
C SER A 157 -1.30 -9.24 5.39
N HIS A 158 -0.37 -10.19 5.57
CA HIS A 158 0.88 -9.94 6.28
C HIS A 158 1.75 -8.91 5.55
N CYS A 159 1.84 -8.98 4.22
CA CYS A 159 2.57 -7.98 3.44
C CYS A 159 1.96 -6.59 3.59
N HIS A 160 0.63 -6.46 3.49
CA HIS A 160 -0.04 -5.18 3.64
C HIS A 160 0.18 -4.58 5.04
N ARG A 161 -0.06 -5.36 6.10
CA ARG A 161 0.16 -4.90 7.48
C ARG A 161 1.61 -4.54 7.73
N TYR A 162 2.55 -5.34 7.22
CA TYR A 162 3.97 -5.03 7.32
C TYR A 162 4.29 -3.65 6.72
N ILE A 163 3.78 -3.35 5.51
CA ILE A 163 4.02 -2.04 4.87
C ILE A 163 3.48 -0.92 5.76
N VAL A 164 2.23 -1.02 6.21
CA VAL A 164 1.58 0.02 7.03
C VAL A 164 2.31 0.21 8.37
N ASP A 165 2.63 -0.87 9.08
CA ASP A 165 3.31 -0.82 10.37
C ASP A 165 4.75 -0.30 10.25
N TYR A 166 5.46 -0.69 9.18
CA TYR A 166 6.79 -0.17 8.89
C TYR A 166 6.75 1.34 8.64
N VAL A 167 5.81 1.81 7.81
CA VAL A 167 5.62 3.24 7.54
C VAL A 167 5.33 4.00 8.83
N MET A 168 4.41 3.50 9.66
CA MET A 168 4.08 4.12 10.94
C MET A 168 5.29 4.18 11.88
N SER A 169 6.11 3.13 11.93
CA SER A 169 7.31 3.11 12.75
C SER A 169 8.32 4.17 12.32
N GLN A 170 8.54 4.34 11.02
CA GLN A 170 9.46 5.35 10.49
C GLN A 170 8.90 6.78 10.66
N PHE A 171 7.62 6.96 10.39
CA PHE A 171 6.97 8.26 10.48
C PHE A 171 6.93 8.80 11.92
N LEU A 172 6.68 7.93 12.90
CA LEU A 172 6.57 8.32 14.32
C LEU A 172 7.92 8.36 15.04
N MET A 173 9.01 7.90 14.41
CA MET A 173 10.31 7.72 15.09
C MET A 173 10.81 8.99 15.79
N ASP A 174 10.71 10.13 15.12
CA ASP A 174 11.20 11.41 15.64
C ASP A 174 10.16 12.15 16.50
N GLN A 175 8.89 11.78 16.38
CA GLN A 175 7.78 12.50 17.01
C GLN A 175 7.23 11.77 18.24
N PHE A 176 7.18 10.43 18.21
CA PHE A 176 6.59 9.61 19.25
C PHE A 176 7.25 8.23 19.33
N ALA A 177 8.47 8.18 19.86
CA ALA A 177 9.34 7.00 19.86
C ALA A 177 8.70 5.75 20.46
N ASP A 178 7.91 5.86 21.55
CA ASP A 178 7.25 4.71 22.18
C ASP A 178 6.25 4.02 21.23
N LYS A 179 5.48 4.83 20.50
CA LYS A 179 4.55 4.29 19.49
C LYS A 179 5.27 3.77 18.27
N ALA A 180 6.33 4.45 17.83
CA ALA A 180 7.19 3.98 16.76
C ALA A 180 7.76 2.59 17.08
N GLY A 181 8.22 2.37 18.31
CA GLY A 181 8.68 1.06 18.80
C GLY A 181 7.61 -0.01 18.69
N THR A 182 6.39 0.27 19.15
CA THR A 182 5.25 -0.67 19.06
C THR A 182 4.95 -1.08 17.61
N TYR A 183 4.92 -0.11 16.68
CA TYR A 183 4.72 -0.42 15.26
C TYR A 183 5.91 -1.17 14.66
N GLY A 184 7.15 -0.86 15.07
CA GLY A 184 8.35 -1.59 14.65
C GLY A 184 8.34 -3.06 15.06
N GLU A 185 7.88 -3.37 16.29
CA GLU A 185 7.72 -4.75 16.77
C GLU A 185 6.64 -5.48 15.95
N SER A 186 5.49 -4.83 15.70
CA SER A 186 4.42 -5.40 14.86
C SER A 186 4.91 -5.66 13.43
N ALA A 187 5.61 -4.71 12.82
CA ALA A 187 6.20 -4.87 11.49
C ALA A 187 7.20 -6.05 11.47
N THR A 188 8.03 -6.20 12.50
CA THR A 188 8.98 -7.32 12.61
C THR A 188 8.25 -8.66 12.68
N ALA A 189 7.16 -8.74 13.45
CA ALA A 189 6.33 -9.95 13.54
C ALA A 189 5.72 -10.31 12.18
N ASP A 190 5.11 -9.33 11.48
CA ASP A 190 4.53 -9.58 10.16
C ASP A 190 5.59 -9.92 9.11
N TYR A 191 6.78 -9.34 9.16
CA TYR A 191 7.91 -9.74 8.30
C TYR A 191 8.33 -11.20 8.50
N ASN A 192 8.33 -11.68 9.75
CA ASN A 192 8.60 -13.07 10.03
C ASN A 192 7.47 -14.00 9.56
N ASN A 193 6.21 -13.55 9.66
CA ASN A 193 5.06 -14.26 9.10
C ASN A 193 5.17 -14.38 7.57
N ILE A 194 5.55 -13.30 6.87
CA ILE A 194 5.80 -13.32 5.41
C ILE A 194 6.83 -14.39 5.05
N LYS A 195 7.95 -14.45 5.77
CA LYS A 195 8.97 -15.48 5.54
C LYS A 195 8.43 -16.89 5.76
N SER A 196 7.64 -17.08 6.80
CA SER A 196 7.00 -18.37 7.12
C SER A 196 6.00 -18.77 6.02
N ASP A 197 5.16 -17.83 5.59
CA ASP A 197 4.19 -18.06 4.51
C ASP A 197 4.88 -18.46 3.20
N LEU A 198 5.94 -17.74 2.83
CA LEU A 198 6.74 -18.04 1.63
C LEU A 198 7.38 -19.42 1.66
N LEU A 199 7.53 -20.05 2.81
CA LEU A 199 8.03 -21.42 2.98
C LEU A 199 6.91 -22.47 2.97
N SER A 200 5.65 -22.05 3.05
CA SER A 200 4.50 -22.96 3.11
C SER A 200 4.31 -23.72 1.79
N ARG A 201 4.15 -25.06 1.87
CA ARG A 201 4.01 -25.94 0.71
C ARG A 201 2.83 -26.87 0.87
N ASP A 202 2.14 -27.15 -0.26
CA ASP A 202 1.22 -28.29 -0.35
C ASP A 202 2.04 -29.58 -0.33
N ASN A 203 1.72 -30.49 0.53
CA ASN A 203 2.35 -31.81 0.64
C ASN A 203 3.79 -31.81 1.24
N TYR A 204 3.91 -31.57 2.53
CA TYR A 204 4.91 -32.29 3.30
C TYR A 204 4.48 -33.78 3.39
N THR A 205 4.71 -34.55 2.34
CA THR A 205 4.82 -35.99 2.51
C THR A 205 6.10 -36.20 3.31
N LEU A 206 5.94 -36.36 4.64
CA LEU A 206 6.96 -36.98 5.46
C LEU A 206 7.26 -38.32 4.79
N ARG A 207 8.34 -38.41 4.00
CA ARG A 207 8.91 -39.69 3.64
C ARG A 207 9.31 -40.34 4.96
N ARG A 208 8.49 -41.29 5.42
CA ARG A 208 8.94 -42.19 6.46
C ARG A 208 10.26 -42.78 5.98
N PRO A 209 11.36 -42.69 6.76
CA PRO A 209 12.56 -43.41 6.40
C PRO A 209 12.16 -44.87 6.30
N SER A 210 12.33 -45.49 5.12
CA SER A 210 12.23 -46.93 4.98
C SER A 210 13.43 -47.53 5.70
N PHE A 211 13.21 -48.00 6.90
CA PHE A 211 14.19 -48.89 7.54
C PHE A 211 14.10 -50.22 6.81
N THR A 212 15.06 -50.50 5.92
CA THR A 212 15.40 -51.83 5.43
C THR A 212 16.46 -52.39 6.32
#